data_524cd94e974b6ff2b7bcaca8ab0d0665
#
_entry.id   524cd94e974b6ff2b7bcaca8ab0d0665
#
_cell.length_a   1.000
_cell.length_b   1.000
_cell.length_c   1.000
_cell.angle_alpha   90.00
_cell.angle_beta   90.00
_cell.angle_gamma   90.00
#
_symmetry.space_group_name_H-M   'P 1'
#
loop_
_entity.id
_entity.type
_entity.pdbx_description
1 polymer ?
#
loop_
_entity_poly.entity_id
_entity_poly.type
_entity_poly.pdbx_seq_one_letter_code
_entity_poly.pdbx_strand_id
1 'polypeptide(L)'
;MQIATDTGLTGIGESGFWGFPEGTEGILQRLNKYLLGKDPLRIDHHWQYIYRNNHHRGGALHGALSAIDIALWDIKGKYFNAPVWQLLGGKCREKVRVYMHIQGASNEALADDAKAKVRQGFTAVRFGPFIPEAQKLSYSARLKTTVHRVRAVREAVGDEVDILIDVHNRLTPDEAIVLGRELAKYRLFFMEDPTTQDTAEAMAYVAANSPVPIATGERLHTLFEFKDFLHRRACAYVRPDVCLAGGITQTKKIAALAEAYQVVAVPHNPLSPISTAACVQIDACTPNCLLQEYTGDGLLPGQEWQREVVTAPPKLENGYLIVPDTPGIGLALNEKGVEKNLLEFTERPLETPLHEDGSVADN
;
A
#
# COMPACT_ATOMS: atom_id res chain seq x y z
N MET A 1 8.06 -14.99 0.46
CA MET A 1 8.40 -16.28 -0.21
C MET A 1 9.71 -16.16 -0.97
N GLN A 2 10.36 -17.29 -1.29
CA GLN A 2 11.57 -17.34 -2.13
C GLN A 2 11.38 -18.39 -3.22
N ILE A 3 11.82 -18.07 -4.44
CA ILE A 3 11.89 -19.01 -5.58
C ILE A 3 13.36 -19.21 -5.93
N ALA A 4 13.80 -20.46 -5.99
CA ALA A 4 15.14 -20.85 -6.43
C ALA A 4 15.08 -21.47 -7.84
N THR A 5 16.11 -21.21 -8.65
CA THR A 5 16.29 -21.76 -10.00
C THR A 5 17.42 -22.79 -10.05
N ASP A 6 17.45 -23.60 -11.10
CA ASP A 6 18.53 -24.55 -11.38
C ASP A 6 19.88 -23.88 -11.71
N THR A 7 19.85 -22.59 -12.06
CA THR A 7 21.06 -21.78 -12.30
C THR A 7 21.65 -21.17 -11.02
N GLY A 8 21.00 -21.41 -9.85
CA GLY A 8 21.42 -20.83 -8.58
C GLY A 8 20.89 -19.41 -8.31
N LEU A 9 20.16 -18.81 -9.27
CA LEU A 9 19.49 -17.52 -9.00
C LEU A 9 18.29 -17.73 -8.08
N THR A 10 18.09 -16.80 -7.16
CA THR A 10 16.93 -16.77 -6.26
C THR A 10 16.20 -15.43 -6.39
N GLY A 11 14.88 -15.49 -6.36
CA GLY A 11 14.03 -14.30 -6.28
C GLY A 11 13.15 -14.34 -5.03
N ILE A 12 12.82 -13.17 -4.53
CA ILE A 12 11.99 -13.00 -3.35
C ILE A 12 10.74 -12.19 -3.66
N GLY A 13 9.66 -12.50 -2.95
CA GLY A 13 8.39 -11.78 -3.07
C GLY A 13 7.59 -11.85 -1.78
N GLU A 14 6.64 -10.96 -1.64
CA GLU A 14 5.79 -10.80 -0.46
C GLU A 14 4.31 -10.82 -0.83
N SER A 15 3.48 -11.35 0.06
CA SER A 15 2.02 -11.33 -0.05
C SER A 15 1.43 -10.33 0.93
N GLY A 16 0.51 -9.49 0.45
CA GLY A 16 -0.20 -8.48 1.23
C GLY A 16 -1.55 -8.94 1.78
N PHE A 17 -1.88 -10.23 1.73
CA PHE A 17 -3.16 -10.71 2.22
C PHE A 17 -3.19 -10.79 3.74
N TRP A 18 -3.67 -9.73 4.35
CA TRP A 18 -3.74 -9.54 5.80
C TRP A 18 -4.71 -10.52 6.49
N GLY A 19 -4.32 -10.97 7.67
CA GLY A 19 -5.20 -11.74 8.56
C GLY A 19 -5.29 -13.23 8.26
N PHE A 20 -4.93 -13.67 7.03
CA PHE A 20 -5.04 -15.08 6.62
C PHE A 20 -3.79 -15.57 5.88
N PRO A 21 -2.59 -15.48 6.47
CA PRO A 21 -1.34 -15.91 5.80
C PRO A 21 -1.35 -17.39 5.43
N GLU A 22 -2.03 -18.24 6.21
CA GLU A 22 -2.17 -19.68 5.96
C GLU A 22 -2.95 -19.95 4.67
N GLY A 23 -3.96 -19.15 4.38
CA GLY A 23 -4.72 -19.24 3.11
C GLY A 23 -3.81 -19.00 1.91
N THR A 24 -2.94 -18.00 2.00
CA THR A 24 -1.93 -17.70 0.97
C THR A 24 -0.88 -18.80 0.90
N GLU A 25 -0.37 -19.27 2.04
CA GLU A 25 0.63 -20.35 2.10
C GLU A 25 0.10 -21.64 1.47
N GLY A 26 -1.13 -22.04 1.79
CA GLY A 26 -1.74 -23.23 1.18
C GLY A 26 -1.88 -23.13 -0.34
N ILE A 27 -2.19 -21.93 -0.85
CA ILE A 27 -2.21 -21.67 -2.30
C ILE A 27 -0.81 -21.75 -2.89
N LEU A 28 0.19 -21.13 -2.26
CA LEU A 28 1.59 -21.15 -2.71
C LEU A 28 2.13 -22.59 -2.78
N GLN A 29 1.85 -23.42 -1.77
CA GLN A 29 2.22 -24.84 -1.75
C GLN A 29 1.60 -25.61 -2.94
N ARG A 30 0.36 -25.32 -3.28
CA ARG A 30 -0.30 -25.89 -4.47
C ARG A 30 0.32 -25.41 -5.77
N LEU A 31 0.57 -24.09 -5.89
CA LEU A 31 1.14 -23.46 -7.08
C LEU A 31 2.60 -23.86 -7.32
N ASN A 32 3.34 -24.19 -6.27
CA ASN A 32 4.70 -24.73 -6.37
C ASN A 32 4.77 -25.94 -7.31
N LYS A 33 3.78 -26.85 -7.24
CA LYS A 33 3.71 -28.03 -8.13
C LYS A 33 3.61 -27.66 -9.61
N TYR A 34 3.01 -26.52 -9.92
CA TYR A 34 2.94 -26.02 -11.29
C TYR A 34 4.24 -25.34 -11.71
N LEU A 35 4.86 -24.56 -10.82
CA LEU A 35 6.05 -23.76 -11.15
C LEU A 35 7.33 -24.58 -11.29
N LEU A 36 7.44 -25.73 -10.61
CA LEU A 36 8.60 -26.61 -10.69
C LEU A 36 8.92 -26.99 -12.12
N GLY A 37 10.19 -26.77 -12.54
CA GLY A 37 10.69 -27.06 -13.88
C GLY A 37 10.17 -26.12 -14.97
N LYS A 38 9.56 -24.98 -14.62
CA LYS A 38 9.12 -23.96 -15.58
C LYS A 38 10.15 -22.84 -15.73
N ASP A 39 10.18 -22.25 -16.92
CA ASP A 39 11.02 -21.10 -17.21
C ASP A 39 10.55 -19.85 -16.42
N PRO A 40 11.34 -19.34 -15.44
CA PRO A 40 10.94 -18.21 -14.59
C PRO A 40 10.84 -16.89 -15.36
N LEU A 41 11.41 -16.80 -16.56
CA LEU A 41 11.39 -15.56 -17.36
C LEU A 41 10.04 -15.29 -18.04
N ARG A 42 9.13 -16.30 -18.08
CA ARG A 42 7.81 -16.19 -18.68
C ARG A 42 6.76 -15.64 -17.70
N ILE A 43 7.03 -14.50 -17.08
CA ILE A 43 6.25 -13.93 -15.97
C ILE A 43 4.76 -13.78 -16.31
N ASP A 44 4.43 -13.03 -17.37
CA ASP A 44 3.03 -12.83 -17.81
C ASP A 44 2.32 -14.16 -18.14
N HIS A 45 3.04 -15.14 -18.72
CA HIS A 45 2.48 -16.46 -18.99
C HIS A 45 2.06 -17.15 -17.68
N HIS A 46 2.94 -17.18 -16.69
CA HIS A 46 2.64 -17.81 -15.40
C HIS A 46 1.51 -17.09 -14.68
N TRP A 47 1.54 -15.75 -14.68
CA TRP A 47 0.48 -14.94 -14.13
C TRP A 47 -0.88 -15.30 -14.77
N GLN A 48 -0.98 -15.26 -16.09
CA GLN A 48 -2.21 -15.57 -16.83
C GLN A 48 -2.65 -17.03 -16.65
N TYR A 49 -1.73 -17.96 -16.63
CA TYR A 49 -2.03 -19.37 -16.42
C TYR A 49 -2.66 -19.60 -15.04
N ILE A 50 -2.05 -19.07 -13.98
CA ILE A 50 -2.55 -19.22 -12.62
C ILE A 50 -3.89 -18.50 -12.47
N TYR A 51 -3.99 -17.27 -12.95
CA TYR A 51 -5.21 -16.46 -12.83
C TYR A 51 -6.40 -17.11 -13.55
N ARG A 52 -6.21 -17.59 -14.78
CA ARG A 52 -7.29 -18.18 -15.59
C ARG A 52 -7.68 -19.59 -15.16
N ASN A 53 -6.72 -20.35 -14.65
CA ASN A 53 -6.98 -21.72 -14.18
C ASN A 53 -7.71 -21.78 -12.83
N ASN A 54 -7.79 -20.69 -12.10
CA ASN A 54 -8.49 -20.59 -10.82
C ASN A 54 -9.77 -19.78 -10.98
N HIS A 55 -10.93 -20.48 -11.05
CA HIS A 55 -12.22 -19.84 -11.26
C HIS A 55 -12.74 -19.10 -10.02
N HIS A 56 -12.47 -19.62 -8.83
CA HIS A 56 -12.83 -19.02 -7.55
C HIS A 56 -11.67 -18.17 -7.04
N ARG A 57 -11.68 -16.89 -7.40
CA ARG A 57 -10.63 -15.92 -7.06
C ARG A 57 -10.92 -15.25 -5.73
N GLY A 58 -9.96 -14.53 -5.21
CA GLY A 58 -10.07 -13.76 -3.97
C GLY A 58 -8.72 -13.34 -3.46
N GLY A 59 -8.68 -12.60 -2.34
CA GLY A 59 -7.48 -11.98 -1.78
C GLY A 59 -6.32 -12.95 -1.59
N ALA A 60 -6.57 -14.16 -1.06
CA ALA A 60 -5.51 -15.15 -0.85
C ALA A 60 -4.82 -15.60 -2.14
N LEU A 61 -5.59 -15.80 -3.23
CA LEU A 61 -5.00 -16.11 -4.55
C LEU A 61 -4.20 -14.94 -5.09
N HIS A 62 -4.73 -13.72 -4.98
CA HIS A 62 -4.06 -12.53 -5.49
C HIS A 62 -2.81 -12.20 -4.69
N GLY A 63 -2.80 -12.39 -3.37
CA GLY A 63 -1.61 -12.29 -2.55
C GLY A 63 -0.53 -13.31 -2.95
N ALA A 64 -0.92 -14.56 -3.21
CA ALA A 64 0.00 -15.59 -3.70
C ALA A 64 0.55 -15.26 -5.10
N LEU A 65 -0.30 -14.79 -6.02
CA LEU A 65 0.11 -14.33 -7.35
C LEU A 65 1.08 -13.17 -7.29
N SER A 66 0.82 -12.20 -6.40
CA SER A 66 1.69 -11.04 -6.20
C SER A 66 3.08 -11.45 -5.72
N ALA A 67 3.15 -12.34 -4.73
CA ALA A 67 4.41 -12.85 -4.22
C ALA A 67 5.22 -13.60 -5.30
N ILE A 68 4.55 -14.42 -6.12
CA ILE A 68 5.19 -15.13 -7.25
C ILE A 68 5.68 -14.13 -8.29
N ASP A 69 4.87 -13.17 -8.70
CA ASP A 69 5.20 -12.18 -9.72
C ASP A 69 6.42 -11.34 -9.31
N ILE A 70 6.43 -10.81 -8.08
CA ILE A 70 7.57 -10.05 -7.55
C ILE A 70 8.84 -10.89 -7.56
N ALA A 71 8.77 -12.15 -7.09
CA ALA A 71 9.92 -13.04 -7.07
C ALA A 71 10.44 -13.37 -8.49
N LEU A 72 9.56 -13.55 -9.46
CA LEU A 72 9.95 -13.80 -10.86
C LEU A 72 10.57 -12.55 -11.50
N TRP A 73 10.08 -11.34 -11.20
CA TRP A 73 10.71 -10.10 -11.63
C TRP A 73 12.10 -9.92 -11.01
N ASP A 74 12.28 -10.28 -9.73
CA ASP A 74 13.56 -10.25 -9.06
C ASP A 74 14.57 -11.21 -9.73
N ILE A 75 14.15 -12.45 -10.04
CA ILE A 75 14.96 -13.40 -10.83
C ILE A 75 15.33 -12.82 -12.19
N LYS A 76 14.35 -12.26 -12.91
CA LYS A 76 14.57 -11.71 -14.25
C LYS A 76 15.56 -10.55 -14.24
N GLY A 77 15.43 -9.65 -13.25
CA GLY A 77 16.41 -8.57 -13.08
C GLY A 77 17.82 -9.09 -12.80
N LYS A 78 17.96 -10.07 -11.92
CA LYS A 78 19.25 -10.72 -11.63
C LYS A 78 19.81 -11.46 -12.83
N TYR A 79 18.97 -12.16 -13.59
CA TYR A 79 19.38 -12.87 -14.81
C TYR A 79 19.97 -11.92 -15.85
N PHE A 80 19.35 -10.77 -16.09
CA PHE A 80 19.85 -9.76 -17.04
C PHE A 80 20.85 -8.77 -16.41
N ASN A 81 21.24 -8.96 -15.15
CA ASN A 81 22.08 -8.05 -14.38
C ASN A 81 21.59 -6.59 -14.44
N ALA A 82 20.28 -6.40 -14.30
CA ALA A 82 19.62 -5.11 -14.40
C ALA A 82 18.57 -4.95 -13.27
N PRO A 83 18.36 -3.74 -12.76
CA PRO A 83 17.24 -3.48 -11.87
C PRO A 83 15.91 -3.64 -12.64
N VAL A 84 14.83 -3.98 -11.91
CA VAL A 84 13.53 -4.24 -12.53
C VAL A 84 13.00 -3.02 -13.27
N TRP A 85 13.18 -1.80 -12.72
CA TRP A 85 12.73 -0.57 -13.37
C TRP A 85 13.34 -0.38 -14.78
N GLN A 86 14.57 -0.86 -15.01
CA GLN A 86 15.20 -0.77 -16.33
C GLN A 86 14.51 -1.70 -17.35
N LEU A 87 14.07 -2.88 -16.91
CA LEU A 87 13.34 -3.83 -17.75
C LEU A 87 11.88 -3.39 -17.99
N LEU A 88 11.37 -2.50 -17.16
CA LEU A 88 10.02 -1.93 -17.27
C LEU A 88 9.95 -0.61 -18.08
N GLY A 89 11.05 -0.15 -18.66
CA GLY A 89 11.06 1.02 -19.53
C GLY A 89 12.07 2.11 -19.18
N GLY A 90 12.77 1.98 -18.05
CA GLY A 90 13.79 2.94 -17.61
C GLY A 90 13.26 3.98 -16.62
N LYS A 91 14.18 4.67 -15.97
CA LYS A 91 13.87 5.69 -14.95
C LYS A 91 13.20 6.92 -15.54
N CYS A 92 12.14 7.41 -14.89
CA CYS A 92 11.63 8.76 -15.03
C CYS A 92 11.93 9.64 -13.81
N ARG A 93 12.56 9.07 -12.76
CA ARG A 93 13.05 9.80 -11.58
C ARG A 93 14.18 9.06 -10.89
N GLU A 94 15.04 9.80 -10.20
CA GLU A 94 16.19 9.23 -9.44
C GLU A 94 15.84 8.92 -7.98
N LYS A 95 14.75 9.49 -7.48
CA LYS A 95 14.26 9.31 -6.11
C LYS A 95 12.74 9.40 -6.08
N VAL A 96 12.11 8.66 -5.16
CA VAL A 96 10.67 8.59 -4.96
C VAL A 96 10.31 9.36 -3.71
N ARG A 97 9.45 10.39 -3.83
CA ARG A 97 8.91 11.10 -2.67
C ARG A 97 8.01 10.18 -1.86
N VAL A 98 8.15 10.23 -0.53
CA VAL A 98 7.31 9.39 0.33
C VAL A 98 6.53 10.21 1.36
N TYR A 99 5.39 9.69 1.80
CA TYR A 99 4.74 10.16 3.01
C TYR A 99 4.98 9.19 4.16
N MET A 100 5.03 9.73 5.37
CA MET A 100 5.27 8.97 6.59
C MET A 100 4.03 8.94 7.48
N HIS A 101 3.76 7.80 8.08
CA HIS A 101 2.70 7.67 9.08
C HIS A 101 3.07 8.42 10.35
N ILE A 102 2.09 9.14 10.90
CA ILE A 102 2.20 9.81 12.20
C ILE A 102 1.16 9.25 13.16
N GLN A 103 1.50 9.25 14.43
CA GLN A 103 0.68 8.64 15.49
C GLN A 103 0.61 9.54 16.72
N GLY A 104 -0.47 9.42 17.48
CA GLY A 104 -0.65 10.12 18.73
C GLY A 104 -2.03 9.88 19.34
N ALA A 105 -2.08 9.53 20.61
CA ALA A 105 -3.35 9.34 21.33
C ALA A 105 -4.12 10.65 21.51
N SER A 106 -3.40 11.78 21.71
CA SER A 106 -3.98 13.12 21.76
C SER A 106 -3.66 13.93 20.51
N ASN A 107 -4.32 15.08 20.34
CA ASN A 107 -4.04 16.01 19.26
C ASN A 107 -2.62 16.61 19.37
N GLU A 108 -2.16 16.86 20.58
CA GLU A 108 -0.82 17.38 20.88
C GLU A 108 0.25 16.35 20.52
N ALA A 109 0.07 15.10 20.95
CA ALA A 109 1.01 14.00 20.62
C ALA A 109 1.09 13.77 19.12
N LEU A 110 -0.05 13.79 18.42
CA LEU A 110 -0.11 13.65 16.95
C LEU A 110 0.61 14.82 16.24
N ALA A 111 0.39 16.05 16.71
CA ALA A 111 1.03 17.25 16.19
C ALA A 111 2.56 17.23 16.43
N ASP A 112 3.01 16.74 17.57
CA ASP A 112 4.44 16.65 17.90
C ASP A 112 5.14 15.56 17.06
N ASP A 113 4.49 14.42 16.82
CA ASP A 113 5.02 13.40 15.91
C ASP A 113 5.09 13.95 14.48
N ALA A 114 4.06 14.67 14.00
CA ALA A 114 4.09 15.32 12.70
C ALA A 114 5.29 16.28 12.55
N LYS A 115 5.53 17.16 13.55
CA LYS A 115 6.72 18.03 13.56
C LYS A 115 8.03 17.22 13.53
N ALA A 116 8.08 16.09 14.26
CA ALA A 116 9.26 15.23 14.28
C ALA A 116 9.55 14.65 12.90
N LYS A 117 8.53 14.17 12.16
CA LYS A 117 8.68 13.68 10.78
C LYS A 117 9.11 14.78 9.82
N VAL A 118 8.55 15.98 9.94
CA VAL A 118 8.98 17.13 9.13
C VAL A 118 10.46 17.47 9.38
N ARG A 119 10.92 17.45 10.64
CA ARG A 119 12.36 17.64 10.97
C ARG A 119 13.26 16.55 10.38
N GLN A 120 12.73 15.34 10.11
CA GLN A 120 13.44 14.25 9.42
C GLN A 120 13.44 14.42 7.89
N GLY A 121 12.84 15.50 7.36
CA GLY A 121 12.81 15.80 5.94
C GLY A 121 11.56 15.34 5.19
N PHE A 122 10.58 14.75 5.88
CA PHE A 122 9.31 14.39 5.23
C PHE A 122 8.50 15.64 4.90
N THR A 123 8.00 15.70 3.68
CA THR A 123 7.14 16.79 3.19
C THR A 123 5.68 16.38 3.07
N ALA A 124 5.35 15.15 3.45
CA ALA A 124 4.00 14.60 3.47
C ALA A 124 3.83 13.65 4.67
N VAL A 125 2.69 13.75 5.34
CA VAL A 125 2.35 12.93 6.52
C VAL A 125 0.93 12.39 6.42
N ARG A 126 0.70 11.17 6.92
CA ARG A 126 -0.59 10.46 6.87
C ARG A 126 -0.96 9.95 8.25
N PHE A 127 -2.25 10.00 8.61
CA PHE A 127 -2.78 9.44 9.85
C PHE A 127 -4.24 9.04 9.74
N GLY A 128 -4.67 8.14 10.64
CA GLY A 128 -6.10 7.88 10.88
C GLY A 128 -6.73 9.06 11.61
N PRO A 129 -7.79 9.68 11.07
CA PRO A 129 -8.32 10.92 11.63
C PRO A 129 -9.20 10.71 12.86
N PHE A 130 -9.60 9.47 13.15
CA PHE A 130 -10.46 9.15 14.27
C PHE A 130 -9.68 8.95 15.57
N ILE A 131 -10.28 9.34 16.68
CA ILE A 131 -9.79 9.00 18.02
C ILE A 131 -10.16 7.53 18.34
N PRO A 132 -9.48 6.89 19.30
CA PRO A 132 -9.92 5.59 19.80
C PRO A 132 -11.40 5.63 20.21
N GLU A 133 -12.14 4.56 19.92
CA GLU A 133 -13.57 4.43 20.22
C GLU A 133 -14.49 5.48 19.57
N ALA A 134 -14.05 6.12 18.48
CA ALA A 134 -14.85 7.12 17.76
C ALA A 134 -16.23 6.59 17.33
N GLN A 135 -16.34 5.28 17.08
CA GLN A 135 -17.60 4.60 16.73
C GLN A 135 -18.66 4.64 17.87
N LYS A 136 -18.24 4.88 19.11
CA LYS A 136 -19.16 5.04 20.26
C LYS A 136 -19.65 6.49 20.43
N LEU A 137 -19.11 7.43 19.68
CA LEU A 137 -19.52 8.83 19.72
C LEU A 137 -20.76 9.08 18.85
N SER A 138 -21.55 10.07 19.23
CA SER A 138 -22.55 10.61 18.32
C SER A 138 -21.88 11.15 17.04
N TYR A 139 -22.61 11.15 15.92
CA TYR A 139 -22.13 11.68 14.66
C TYR A 139 -21.47 13.07 14.80
N SER A 140 -22.17 14.01 15.45
CA SER A 140 -21.66 15.38 15.62
C SER A 140 -20.38 15.43 16.46
N ALA A 141 -20.25 14.59 17.49
CA ALA A 141 -19.06 14.53 18.33
C ALA A 141 -17.89 13.91 17.56
N ARG A 142 -18.13 12.84 16.78
CA ARG A 142 -17.15 12.21 15.91
C ARG A 142 -16.64 13.19 14.86
N LEU A 143 -17.51 13.88 14.16
CA LEU A 143 -17.15 14.89 13.17
C LEU A 143 -16.28 16.01 13.79
N LYS A 144 -16.72 16.56 14.93
CA LYS A 144 -15.98 17.61 15.64
C LYS A 144 -14.59 17.17 16.06
N THR A 145 -14.44 15.98 16.66
CA THR A 145 -13.13 15.47 17.11
C THR A 145 -12.21 15.21 15.93
N THR A 146 -12.72 14.66 14.84
CA THR A 146 -11.97 14.43 13.60
C THR A 146 -11.43 15.74 13.01
N VAL A 147 -12.28 16.76 12.87
CA VAL A 147 -11.86 18.08 12.37
C VAL A 147 -10.79 18.71 13.27
N HIS A 148 -10.92 18.56 14.60
CA HIS A 148 -9.93 19.09 15.53
C HIS A 148 -8.56 18.41 15.40
N ARG A 149 -8.52 17.10 15.14
CA ARG A 149 -7.26 16.35 14.90
C ARG A 149 -6.57 16.86 13.64
N VAL A 150 -7.30 16.97 12.53
CA VAL A 150 -6.74 17.49 11.28
C VAL A 150 -6.24 18.92 11.43
N ARG A 151 -7.01 19.77 12.14
CA ARG A 151 -6.59 21.14 12.47
C ARG A 151 -5.27 21.17 13.22
N ALA A 152 -5.15 20.35 14.27
CA ALA A 152 -3.94 20.31 15.10
C ALA A 152 -2.70 19.95 14.30
N VAL A 153 -2.80 18.98 13.39
CA VAL A 153 -1.69 18.62 12.50
C VAL A 153 -1.37 19.77 11.55
N ARG A 154 -2.38 20.38 10.88
CA ARG A 154 -2.15 21.51 9.96
C ARG A 154 -1.48 22.70 10.63
N GLU A 155 -1.96 23.09 11.82
CA GLU A 155 -1.36 24.16 12.62
C GLU A 155 0.09 23.86 13.03
N ALA A 156 0.39 22.57 13.27
CA ALA A 156 1.72 22.12 13.69
C ALA A 156 2.76 22.11 12.56
N VAL A 157 2.37 21.70 11.34
CA VAL A 157 3.30 21.51 10.22
C VAL A 157 3.30 22.64 9.21
N GLY A 158 2.36 23.61 9.31
CA GLY A 158 2.24 24.73 8.37
C GLY A 158 1.66 24.32 7.01
N ASP A 159 1.72 25.22 6.04
CA ASP A 159 1.03 25.09 4.75
C ASP A 159 1.84 24.34 3.67
N GLU A 160 3.13 24.15 3.87
CA GLU A 160 4.04 23.55 2.89
C GLU A 160 4.10 22.01 2.98
N VAL A 161 3.49 21.42 4.01
CA VAL A 161 3.47 19.96 4.21
C VAL A 161 2.14 19.39 3.72
N ASP A 162 2.19 18.39 2.88
CA ASP A 162 0.99 17.65 2.46
C ASP A 162 0.45 16.78 3.61
N ILE A 163 -0.84 16.89 3.85
CA ILE A 163 -1.54 16.09 4.87
C ILE A 163 -2.50 15.13 4.17
N LEU A 164 -2.40 13.87 4.53
CA LEU A 164 -3.23 12.78 4.06
C LEU A 164 -3.97 12.17 5.26
N ILE A 165 -5.21 11.82 5.07
CA ILE A 165 -5.96 11.07 6.09
C ILE A 165 -6.48 9.77 5.52
N ASP A 166 -6.50 8.75 6.35
CA ASP A 166 -7.07 7.46 6.00
C ASP A 166 -8.24 7.13 6.92
N VAL A 167 -9.40 7.03 6.30
CA VAL A 167 -10.68 6.84 6.99
C VAL A 167 -10.99 5.36 7.23
N HIS A 168 -10.37 4.47 6.47
CA HIS A 168 -10.56 3.02 6.60
C HIS A 168 -12.04 2.61 6.53
N ASN A 169 -12.76 3.07 5.51
CA ASN A 169 -14.15 2.69 5.20
C ASN A 169 -15.22 2.96 6.28
N ARG A 170 -14.92 3.81 7.25
CA ARG A 170 -15.75 4.01 8.47
C ARG A 170 -16.88 5.01 8.33
N LEU A 171 -17.15 5.50 7.11
CA LEU A 171 -18.19 6.50 6.88
C LEU A 171 -19.17 6.00 5.82
N THR A 172 -20.43 6.42 5.98
CA THR A 172 -21.38 6.41 4.87
C THR A 172 -20.96 7.44 3.83
N PRO A 173 -21.43 7.33 2.56
CA PRO A 173 -21.12 8.33 1.53
C PRO A 173 -21.47 9.76 1.93
N ASP A 174 -22.62 9.97 2.57
CA ASP A 174 -23.05 11.30 3.00
C ASP A 174 -22.20 11.86 4.13
N GLU A 175 -21.80 11.03 5.10
CA GLU A 175 -20.86 11.41 6.17
C GLU A 175 -19.49 11.79 5.60
N ALA A 176 -19.00 11.04 4.62
CA ALA A 176 -17.73 11.32 3.94
C ALA A 176 -17.75 12.68 3.20
N ILE A 177 -18.88 13.00 2.54
CA ILE A 177 -19.07 14.30 1.88
C ILE A 177 -19.08 15.43 2.89
N VAL A 178 -19.79 15.28 4.01
CA VAL A 178 -19.83 16.29 5.09
C VAL A 178 -18.43 16.49 5.68
N LEU A 179 -17.72 15.41 6.01
CA LEU A 179 -16.34 15.48 6.49
C LEU A 179 -15.44 16.20 5.50
N GLY A 180 -15.52 15.86 4.21
CA GLY A 180 -14.74 16.51 3.16
C GLY A 180 -14.96 18.01 3.08
N ARG A 181 -16.22 18.47 3.24
CA ARG A 181 -16.57 19.90 3.27
C ARG A 181 -15.98 20.62 4.49
N GLU A 182 -16.06 20.01 5.67
CA GLU A 182 -15.46 20.57 6.90
C GLU A 182 -13.93 20.64 6.83
N LEU A 183 -13.29 19.70 6.12
CA LEU A 183 -11.85 19.60 5.98
C LEU A 183 -11.28 20.41 4.80
N ALA A 184 -12.09 20.93 3.89
CA ALA A 184 -11.63 21.67 2.70
C ALA A 184 -10.63 22.79 3.00
N LYS A 185 -10.86 23.54 4.07
CA LYS A 185 -10.01 24.65 4.51
C LYS A 185 -8.61 24.24 4.96
N TYR A 186 -8.40 22.94 5.27
CA TYR A 186 -7.09 22.41 5.65
C TYR A 186 -6.28 21.89 4.46
N ARG A 187 -6.80 21.93 3.24
CA ARG A 187 -6.09 21.59 2.00
C ARG A 187 -5.40 20.22 2.10
N LEU A 188 -6.18 19.17 2.39
CA LEU A 188 -5.67 17.81 2.40
C LEU A 188 -5.22 17.40 0.99
N PHE A 189 -4.14 16.64 0.91
CA PHE A 189 -3.68 16.06 -0.35
C PHE A 189 -4.68 15.02 -0.85
N PHE A 190 -5.15 14.14 0.05
CA PHE A 190 -6.32 13.29 -0.19
C PHE A 190 -6.97 12.79 1.11
N MET A 191 -8.19 12.30 0.96
CA MET A 191 -8.93 11.50 1.92
C MET A 191 -9.01 10.08 1.35
N GLU A 192 -8.37 9.11 2.05
CA GLU A 192 -8.29 7.72 1.64
C GLU A 192 -9.46 6.93 2.20
N ASP A 193 -9.99 6.03 1.36
CA ASP A 193 -11.03 5.05 1.66
C ASP A 193 -12.13 5.59 2.60
N PRO A 194 -12.82 6.67 2.19
CA PRO A 194 -13.83 7.29 3.06
C PRO A 194 -15.02 6.37 3.32
N THR A 195 -15.39 5.52 2.37
CA THR A 195 -16.49 4.56 2.46
C THR A 195 -16.06 3.20 1.90
N THR A 196 -16.86 2.15 2.12
CA THR A 196 -16.54 0.81 1.62
C THR A 196 -16.39 0.78 0.09
N GLN A 197 -15.52 -0.11 -0.38
CA GLN A 197 -15.22 -0.28 -1.81
C GLN A 197 -16.14 -1.32 -2.48
N ASP A 198 -17.23 -1.71 -1.82
CA ASP A 198 -18.17 -2.71 -2.32
C ASP A 198 -18.86 -2.26 -3.61
N THR A 199 -19.04 -0.96 -3.78
CA THR A 199 -19.54 -0.38 -5.02
C THR A 199 -18.76 0.85 -5.46
N ALA A 200 -18.34 0.85 -6.71
CA ALA A 200 -17.66 2.00 -7.30
C ALA A 200 -18.59 3.24 -7.42
N GLU A 201 -19.92 3.02 -7.46
CA GLU A 201 -20.92 4.09 -7.49
C GLU A 201 -20.93 4.93 -6.23
N ALA A 202 -20.88 4.29 -5.05
CA ALA A 202 -20.84 4.99 -3.76
C ALA A 202 -19.61 5.88 -3.67
N MET A 203 -18.43 5.33 -4.03
CA MET A 203 -17.18 6.09 -4.05
C MET A 203 -17.21 7.22 -5.07
N ALA A 204 -17.79 7.00 -6.27
CA ALA A 204 -17.96 8.03 -7.28
C ALA A 204 -18.87 9.17 -6.81
N TYR A 205 -19.93 8.85 -6.07
CA TYR A 205 -20.79 9.86 -5.45
C TYR A 205 -20.03 10.72 -4.44
N VAL A 206 -19.21 10.10 -3.60
CA VAL A 206 -18.32 10.83 -2.66
C VAL A 206 -17.35 11.72 -3.43
N ALA A 207 -16.64 11.16 -4.43
CA ALA A 207 -15.63 11.90 -5.20
C ALA A 207 -16.22 13.10 -5.96
N ALA A 208 -17.46 12.99 -6.45
CA ALA A 208 -18.14 14.08 -7.15
C ALA A 208 -18.61 15.22 -6.22
N ASN A 209 -18.81 14.96 -4.93
CA ASN A 209 -19.43 15.89 -3.98
C ASN A 209 -18.48 16.34 -2.84
N SER A 210 -17.31 15.73 -2.69
CA SER A 210 -16.28 16.12 -1.73
C SER A 210 -15.30 17.11 -2.36
N PRO A 211 -15.00 18.24 -1.71
CA PRO A 211 -13.94 19.15 -2.15
C PRO A 211 -12.52 18.63 -1.86
N VAL A 212 -12.40 17.59 -1.02
CA VAL A 212 -11.12 16.90 -0.77
C VAL A 212 -10.98 15.78 -1.79
N PRO A 213 -9.84 15.67 -2.50
CA PRO A 213 -9.59 14.58 -3.44
C PRO A 213 -9.66 13.22 -2.75
N ILE A 214 -10.22 12.21 -3.43
CA ILE A 214 -10.37 10.86 -2.91
C ILE A 214 -9.25 9.97 -3.41
N ALA A 215 -8.69 9.16 -2.51
CA ALA A 215 -7.78 8.06 -2.81
C ALA A 215 -8.44 6.73 -2.42
N THR A 216 -8.28 5.70 -3.24
CA THR A 216 -8.83 4.36 -2.94
C THR A 216 -8.14 3.27 -3.75
N GLY A 217 -8.22 2.03 -3.28
CA GLY A 217 -7.77 0.88 -4.07
C GLY A 217 -6.97 -0.17 -3.32
N GLU A 218 -6.62 0.01 -2.04
CA GLU A 218 -5.85 -0.98 -1.26
C GLU A 218 -6.54 -2.35 -1.16
N ARG A 219 -7.86 -2.37 -1.25
CA ARG A 219 -8.69 -3.59 -1.18
C ARG A 219 -9.11 -4.13 -2.54
N LEU A 220 -8.68 -3.49 -3.65
CA LEU A 220 -8.96 -3.95 -5.00
C LEU A 220 -7.83 -4.88 -5.49
N HIS A 221 -8.22 -5.99 -6.11
CA HIS A 221 -7.29 -7.05 -6.47
C HIS A 221 -6.98 -7.14 -7.96
N THR A 222 -7.81 -6.56 -8.81
CA THR A 222 -7.72 -6.79 -10.26
C THR A 222 -7.77 -5.51 -11.06
N LEU A 223 -7.09 -5.51 -12.20
CA LEU A 223 -7.19 -4.46 -13.21
C LEU A 223 -8.65 -4.12 -13.58
N PHE A 224 -9.56 -5.11 -13.51
CA PHE A 224 -10.96 -4.95 -13.88
C PHE A 224 -11.73 -4.16 -12.82
N GLU A 225 -11.43 -4.38 -11.54
CA GLU A 225 -11.99 -3.58 -10.43
C GLU A 225 -11.49 -2.15 -10.52
N PHE A 226 -10.20 -1.91 -10.67
CA PHE A 226 -9.64 -0.57 -10.87
C PHE A 226 -10.23 0.14 -12.09
N LYS A 227 -10.47 -0.59 -13.20
CA LYS A 227 -11.13 -0.03 -14.39
C LYS A 227 -12.50 0.56 -14.06
N ASP A 228 -13.31 -0.13 -13.24
CA ASP A 228 -14.66 0.33 -12.90
C ASP A 228 -14.61 1.63 -12.08
N PHE A 229 -13.74 1.69 -11.07
CA PHE A 229 -13.51 2.91 -10.29
C PHE A 229 -13.02 4.08 -11.15
N LEU A 230 -12.06 3.85 -12.03
CA LEU A 230 -11.53 4.87 -12.94
C LEU A 230 -12.58 5.36 -13.93
N HIS A 231 -13.33 4.43 -14.53
CA HIS A 231 -14.40 4.76 -15.49
C HIS A 231 -15.47 5.66 -14.88
N ARG A 232 -15.82 5.42 -13.62
CA ARG A 232 -16.81 6.21 -12.87
C ARG A 232 -16.22 7.47 -12.24
N ARG A 233 -14.91 7.74 -12.40
CA ARG A 233 -14.21 8.84 -11.74
C ARG A 233 -14.36 8.81 -10.21
N ALA A 234 -14.30 7.62 -9.64
CA ALA A 234 -14.50 7.38 -8.22
C ALA A 234 -13.31 7.84 -7.34
N CYS A 235 -12.19 8.21 -7.95
CA CYS A 235 -11.01 8.68 -7.21
C CYS A 235 -10.13 9.62 -8.06
N ALA A 236 -9.34 10.44 -7.38
CA ALA A 236 -8.24 11.23 -7.94
C ALA A 236 -6.90 10.48 -7.85
N TYR A 237 -6.79 9.54 -6.92
CA TYR A 237 -5.62 8.73 -6.68
C TYR A 237 -6.01 7.26 -6.56
N VAL A 238 -5.35 6.37 -7.35
CA VAL A 238 -5.47 4.92 -7.19
C VAL A 238 -4.36 4.38 -6.30
N ARG A 239 -4.71 3.43 -5.42
CA ARG A 239 -3.80 2.87 -4.43
C ARG A 239 -3.65 1.35 -4.56
N PRO A 240 -3.11 0.84 -5.69
CA PRO A 240 -2.88 -0.60 -5.80
C PRO A 240 -1.80 -1.04 -4.80
N ASP A 241 -2.07 -2.11 -4.07
CA ASP A 241 -1.06 -2.80 -3.25
C ASP A 241 -0.28 -3.78 -4.14
N VAL A 242 1.02 -3.58 -4.30
CA VAL A 242 1.85 -4.44 -5.15
C VAL A 242 1.87 -5.90 -4.68
N CYS A 243 1.68 -6.12 -3.38
CA CYS A 243 1.66 -7.44 -2.77
C CYS A 243 0.26 -8.10 -2.78
N LEU A 244 -0.76 -7.40 -3.29
CA LEU A 244 -2.15 -7.87 -3.32
C LEU A 244 -2.82 -7.74 -4.69
N ALA A 245 -2.48 -6.72 -5.48
CA ALA A 245 -3.09 -6.44 -6.77
C ALA A 245 -2.47 -7.23 -7.95
N GLY A 246 -1.71 -8.29 -7.67
CA GLY A 246 -1.13 -9.17 -8.68
C GLY A 246 0.32 -8.85 -9.04
N GLY A 247 1.08 -8.25 -8.15
CA GLY A 247 2.52 -8.01 -8.27
C GLY A 247 2.89 -6.81 -9.13
N ILE A 248 4.16 -6.73 -9.49
CA ILE A 248 4.73 -5.67 -10.32
C ILE A 248 4.04 -5.59 -11.69
N THR A 249 3.78 -6.75 -12.30
CA THR A 249 3.13 -6.85 -13.61
C THR A 249 1.77 -6.15 -13.64
N GLN A 250 0.90 -6.42 -12.67
CA GLN A 250 -0.45 -5.86 -12.67
C GLN A 250 -0.46 -4.42 -12.15
N THR A 251 0.33 -4.12 -11.13
CA THR A 251 0.43 -2.75 -10.60
C THR A 251 0.91 -1.76 -11.69
N LYS A 252 1.87 -2.17 -12.52
CA LYS A 252 2.30 -1.36 -13.67
C LYS A 252 1.17 -1.16 -14.70
N LYS A 253 0.36 -2.20 -14.97
CA LYS A 253 -0.81 -2.11 -15.87
C LYS A 253 -1.90 -1.21 -15.29
N ILE A 254 -2.15 -1.30 -13.97
CA ILE A 254 -3.12 -0.45 -13.27
C ILE A 254 -2.68 1.02 -13.34
N ALA A 255 -1.40 1.31 -13.08
CA ALA A 255 -0.86 2.67 -13.17
C ALA A 255 -0.95 3.24 -14.59
N ALA A 256 -0.67 2.44 -15.63
CA ALA A 256 -0.83 2.85 -17.03
C ALA A 256 -2.31 3.09 -17.41
N LEU A 257 -3.23 2.27 -16.86
CA LEU A 257 -4.66 2.51 -17.03
C LEU A 257 -5.09 3.82 -16.34
N ALA A 258 -4.61 4.07 -15.10
CA ALA A 258 -4.88 5.31 -14.38
C ALA A 258 -4.36 6.55 -15.13
N GLU A 259 -3.18 6.46 -15.75
CA GLU A 259 -2.61 7.52 -16.60
C GLU A 259 -3.56 7.92 -17.74
N ALA A 260 -4.19 6.94 -18.40
CA ALA A 260 -5.17 7.20 -19.47
C ALA A 260 -6.42 7.95 -18.97
N TYR A 261 -6.74 7.86 -17.69
CA TYR A 261 -7.83 8.61 -17.04
C TYR A 261 -7.33 9.90 -16.35
N GLN A 262 -6.05 10.25 -16.48
CA GLN A 262 -5.39 11.39 -15.80
C GLN A 262 -5.47 11.26 -14.27
N VAL A 263 -5.38 10.05 -13.76
CA VAL A 263 -5.39 9.72 -12.34
C VAL A 263 -3.97 9.34 -11.90
N VAL A 264 -3.59 9.81 -10.73
CA VAL A 264 -2.27 9.53 -10.13
C VAL A 264 -2.30 8.19 -9.43
N ALA A 265 -1.22 7.42 -9.56
CA ALA A 265 -1.01 6.22 -8.78
C ALA A 265 -0.16 6.55 -7.54
N VAL A 266 -0.61 6.08 -6.38
CA VAL A 266 0.07 6.18 -5.09
C VAL A 266 0.01 4.79 -4.45
N PRO A 267 0.93 3.88 -4.75
CA PRO A 267 0.83 2.50 -4.30
C PRO A 267 0.70 2.37 -2.78
N HIS A 268 -0.21 1.52 -2.35
CA HIS A 268 -0.39 1.13 -0.95
C HIS A 268 0.78 0.23 -0.52
N ASN A 269 1.41 0.52 0.63
CA ASN A 269 2.61 -0.18 1.09
C ASN A 269 2.75 -0.18 2.62
N PRO A 270 1.91 -0.90 3.36
CA PRO A 270 1.99 -1.01 4.82
C PRO A 270 2.86 -2.19 5.29
N LEU A 271 3.57 -2.85 4.38
CA LEU A 271 4.25 -4.12 4.59
C LEU A 271 5.75 -3.94 4.89
N SER A 272 6.58 -4.87 4.43
CA SER A 272 8.01 -4.96 4.71
C SER A 272 8.88 -4.22 3.68
N PRO A 273 10.21 -4.14 3.89
CA PRO A 273 11.15 -3.63 2.90
C PRO A 273 11.09 -4.30 1.53
N ILE A 274 10.57 -5.55 1.43
CA ILE A 274 10.40 -6.25 0.14
C ILE A 274 9.31 -5.57 -0.67
N SER A 275 8.17 -5.27 -0.05
CA SER A 275 7.08 -4.51 -0.67
C SER A 275 7.55 -3.11 -1.08
N THR A 276 8.24 -2.41 -0.17
CA THR A 276 8.82 -1.08 -0.46
C THR A 276 9.76 -1.14 -1.66
N ALA A 277 10.64 -2.13 -1.74
CA ALA A 277 11.55 -2.30 -2.87
C ALA A 277 10.79 -2.54 -4.18
N ALA A 278 9.75 -3.39 -4.17
CA ALA A 278 8.92 -3.63 -5.36
C ALA A 278 8.18 -2.36 -5.80
N CYS A 279 7.62 -1.58 -4.87
CA CYS A 279 7.00 -0.29 -5.15
C CYS A 279 7.98 0.69 -5.79
N VAL A 280 9.20 0.83 -5.25
CA VAL A 280 10.24 1.72 -5.78
C VAL A 280 10.60 1.36 -7.23
N GLN A 281 10.62 0.07 -7.60
CA GLN A 281 10.86 -0.33 -8.99
C GLN A 281 9.76 0.18 -9.94
N ILE A 282 8.51 0.14 -9.49
CA ILE A 282 7.36 0.63 -10.27
C ILE A 282 7.38 2.16 -10.36
N ASP A 283 7.54 2.83 -9.22
CA ASP A 283 7.53 4.29 -9.13
C ASP A 283 8.64 4.93 -9.95
N ALA A 284 9.81 4.30 -9.96
CA ALA A 284 10.97 4.77 -10.72
C ALA A 284 10.69 4.92 -12.22
N CYS A 285 9.87 4.03 -12.79
CA CYS A 285 9.61 3.94 -14.23
C CYS A 285 8.15 4.28 -14.62
N THR A 286 7.38 4.89 -13.71
CA THR A 286 5.95 5.19 -13.94
C THR A 286 5.70 6.70 -13.75
N PRO A 287 5.48 7.47 -14.83
CA PRO A 287 5.41 8.94 -14.76
C PRO A 287 4.35 9.47 -13.81
N ASN A 288 3.18 8.84 -13.75
CA ASN A 288 2.06 9.22 -12.91
C ASN A 288 2.08 8.65 -11.47
N CYS A 289 3.19 8.03 -11.02
CA CYS A 289 3.43 7.73 -9.60
C CYS A 289 4.19 8.90 -8.97
N LEU A 290 3.52 9.74 -8.19
CA LEU A 290 4.11 10.99 -7.66
C LEU A 290 4.49 10.91 -6.18
N LEU A 291 3.94 9.98 -5.46
CA LEU A 291 4.10 9.83 -4.01
C LEU A 291 3.98 8.34 -3.65
N GLN A 292 4.75 7.88 -2.69
CA GLN A 292 4.73 6.49 -2.22
C GLN A 292 4.43 6.44 -0.73
N GLU A 293 3.62 5.47 -0.32
CA GLU A 293 3.43 5.13 1.08
C GLU A 293 4.72 4.55 1.67
N TYR A 294 5.06 4.97 2.88
CA TYR A 294 6.23 4.48 3.58
C TYR A 294 5.98 4.33 5.07
N THR A 295 6.12 3.12 5.57
CA THR A 295 5.90 2.78 6.99
C THR A 295 7.18 2.81 7.83
N GLY A 296 8.32 3.12 7.20
CA GLY A 296 9.60 3.24 7.89
C GLY A 296 10.55 2.06 7.70
N ASP A 297 10.12 0.93 7.14
CA ASP A 297 10.96 -0.25 6.91
C ASP A 297 11.83 -0.60 8.13
N GLY A 298 11.23 -0.68 9.32
CA GLY A 298 11.95 -0.98 10.55
C GLY A 298 12.68 0.20 11.20
N LEU A 299 12.40 1.45 10.78
CA LEU A 299 12.88 2.66 11.45
C LEU A 299 11.99 3.10 12.62
N LEU A 300 10.79 2.51 12.75
CA LEU A 300 9.90 2.78 13.87
C LEU A 300 10.18 1.82 15.04
N PRO A 301 10.02 2.28 16.31
CA PRO A 301 10.20 1.44 17.47
C PRO A 301 9.32 0.17 17.43
N GLY A 302 9.91 -0.99 17.70
CA GLY A 302 9.25 -2.29 17.67
C GLY A 302 9.14 -2.94 16.28
N GLN A 303 9.64 -2.28 15.25
CA GLN A 303 9.65 -2.80 13.87
C GLN A 303 11.08 -3.05 13.34
N GLU A 304 12.09 -2.96 14.16
CA GLU A 304 13.52 -3.08 13.79
C GLU A 304 13.81 -4.43 13.09
N TRP A 305 13.05 -5.46 13.43
CA TRP A 305 13.13 -6.78 12.81
C TRP A 305 12.95 -6.76 11.28
N GLN A 306 12.18 -5.80 10.75
CA GLN A 306 11.96 -5.66 9.30
C GLN A 306 13.28 -5.41 8.55
N ARG A 307 14.22 -4.68 9.15
CA ARG A 307 15.55 -4.44 8.55
C ARG A 307 16.49 -5.63 8.72
N GLU A 308 16.27 -6.43 9.74
CA GLU A 308 17.10 -7.60 10.00
C GLU A 308 16.83 -8.73 8.98
N VAL A 309 15.60 -8.82 8.43
CA VAL A 309 15.22 -9.89 7.50
C VAL A 309 15.67 -9.65 6.06
N VAL A 310 16.22 -8.49 5.74
CA VAL A 310 16.77 -8.16 4.41
C VAL A 310 18.19 -7.63 4.47
N THR A 311 18.94 -7.74 3.37
CA THR A 311 20.36 -7.36 3.36
C THR A 311 20.60 -5.87 3.06
N ALA A 312 19.79 -5.23 2.26
CA ALA A 312 19.98 -3.86 1.80
C ALA A 312 18.61 -3.16 1.69
N PRO A 313 18.00 -2.79 2.83
CA PRO A 313 16.70 -2.13 2.80
C PRO A 313 16.76 -0.84 1.99
N PRO A 314 15.64 -0.41 1.37
CA PRO A 314 15.58 0.82 0.59
C PRO A 314 16.15 2.02 1.36
N LYS A 315 16.95 2.83 0.67
CA LYS A 315 17.66 3.97 1.29
C LYS A 315 16.76 5.18 1.33
N LEU A 316 16.46 5.68 2.53
CA LEU A 316 15.70 6.90 2.76
C LEU A 316 16.65 8.10 2.95
N GLU A 317 16.41 9.18 2.20
CA GLU A 317 17.14 10.46 2.34
C GLU A 317 16.17 11.64 2.25
N ASN A 318 16.05 12.42 3.31
CA ASN A 318 15.24 13.66 3.33
C ASN A 318 13.82 13.48 2.77
N GLY A 319 13.10 12.45 3.21
CA GLY A 319 11.73 12.16 2.77
C GLY A 319 11.61 11.56 1.36
N TYR A 320 12.71 11.03 0.81
CA TYR A 320 12.75 10.33 -0.47
C TYR A 320 13.44 8.97 -0.35
N LEU A 321 12.88 7.97 -1.00
CA LEU A 321 13.56 6.71 -1.26
C LEU A 321 14.42 6.85 -2.51
N ILE A 322 15.69 6.46 -2.40
CA ILE A 322 16.63 6.48 -3.53
C ILE A 322 16.38 5.26 -4.42
N VAL A 323 16.23 5.49 -5.72
CA VAL A 323 16.03 4.41 -6.70
C VAL A 323 17.31 3.60 -6.83
N PRO A 324 17.32 2.28 -6.50
CA PRO A 324 18.51 1.47 -6.55
C PRO A 324 18.88 1.09 -7.99
N ASP A 325 20.18 1.01 -8.28
CA ASP A 325 20.72 0.46 -9.54
C ASP A 325 21.10 -1.03 -9.41
N THR A 326 20.85 -1.64 -8.25
CA THR A 326 21.13 -3.05 -7.98
C THR A 326 20.20 -3.96 -8.78
N PRO A 327 20.72 -5.07 -9.37
CA PRO A 327 19.91 -6.03 -10.11
C PRO A 327 18.73 -6.60 -9.30
N GLY A 328 17.66 -6.95 -10.01
CA GLY A 328 16.41 -7.43 -9.40
C GLY A 328 15.61 -6.29 -8.77
N ILE A 329 14.95 -6.55 -7.65
CA ILE A 329 14.24 -5.53 -6.87
C ILE A 329 15.18 -4.71 -5.97
N GLY A 330 16.48 -5.05 -5.94
CA GLY A 330 17.52 -4.27 -5.27
C GLY A 330 17.85 -4.71 -3.85
N LEU A 331 17.28 -5.81 -3.36
CA LEU A 331 17.61 -6.38 -2.03
C LEU A 331 17.53 -7.91 -2.06
N ALA A 332 17.99 -8.57 -0.98
CA ALA A 332 17.89 -10.01 -0.79
C ALA A 332 17.51 -10.34 0.65
N LEU A 333 17.03 -11.56 0.88
CA LEU A 333 16.77 -12.05 2.24
C LEU A 333 18.09 -12.20 3.02
N ASN A 334 18.03 -11.86 4.28
CA ASN A 334 19.01 -12.25 5.28
C ASN A 334 18.47 -13.48 6.03
N GLU A 335 18.88 -14.67 5.63
CA GLU A 335 18.36 -15.94 6.17
C GLU A 335 18.47 -16.00 7.70
N LYS A 336 19.60 -15.56 8.27
CA LYS A 336 19.79 -15.51 9.74
C LYS A 336 18.82 -14.54 10.41
N GLY A 337 18.53 -13.41 9.75
CA GLY A 337 17.54 -12.45 10.24
C GLY A 337 16.14 -13.03 10.19
N VAL A 338 15.80 -13.77 9.12
CA VAL A 338 14.52 -14.46 9.00
C VAL A 338 14.37 -15.52 10.10
N GLU A 339 15.37 -16.41 10.29
CA GLU A 339 15.35 -17.42 11.34
C GLU A 339 15.17 -16.83 12.74
N LYS A 340 15.86 -15.72 13.02
CA LYS A 340 15.77 -15.01 14.32
C LYS A 340 14.40 -14.43 14.59
N ASN A 341 13.71 -13.97 13.52
CA ASN A 341 12.46 -13.23 13.60
C ASN A 341 11.26 -14.04 13.08
N LEU A 342 11.39 -15.37 12.99
CA LEU A 342 10.24 -16.23 12.72
C LEU A 342 9.21 -16.01 13.82
N LEU A 343 8.06 -15.47 13.43
CA LEU A 343 6.92 -15.36 14.33
C LEU A 343 6.25 -16.73 14.42
N GLU A 344 6.07 -17.23 15.64
CA GLU A 344 5.05 -18.25 15.86
C GLU A 344 3.71 -17.61 15.49
N PHE A 345 2.97 -18.28 14.61
CA PHE A 345 1.65 -17.81 14.24
C PHE A 345 0.76 -17.79 15.50
N THR A 346 0.46 -16.60 15.97
CA THR A 346 -0.56 -16.41 17.00
C THR A 346 -1.84 -15.99 16.29
N GLU A 347 -2.90 -16.77 16.48
CA GLU A 347 -4.23 -16.37 16.00
C GLU A 347 -4.52 -14.93 16.45
N ARG A 348 -4.73 -14.04 15.49
CA ARG A 348 -5.27 -12.71 15.81
C ARG A 348 -6.73 -12.94 16.22
N PRO A 349 -7.14 -12.50 17.42
CA PRO A 349 -8.54 -12.55 17.76
C PRO A 349 -9.33 -11.75 16.75
N LEU A 350 -10.50 -12.25 16.34
CA LEU A 350 -11.45 -11.50 15.52
C LEU A 350 -12.04 -10.39 16.40
N GLU A 351 -11.33 -9.29 16.51
CA GLU A 351 -11.80 -8.10 17.23
C GLU A 351 -12.42 -7.15 16.21
N THR A 352 -13.73 -7.08 16.23
CA THR A 352 -14.51 -6.13 15.42
C THR A 352 -14.96 -4.99 16.29
N PRO A 353 -14.75 -3.73 15.90
CA PRO A 353 -15.28 -2.60 16.65
C PRO A 353 -16.80 -2.67 16.77
N LEU A 354 -17.34 -2.24 17.91
CA LEU A 354 -18.77 -2.18 18.17
C LEU A 354 -19.21 -0.72 18.42
N HIS A 355 -20.40 -0.40 17.92
CA HIS A 355 -21.11 0.80 18.32
C HIS A 355 -21.56 0.74 19.78
N GLU A 356 -22.03 1.84 20.33
CA GLU A 356 -22.49 1.93 21.73
C GLU A 356 -23.65 0.96 22.02
N ASP A 357 -24.48 0.66 21.02
CA ASP A 357 -25.62 -0.27 21.12
C ASP A 357 -25.22 -1.74 20.92
N GLY A 358 -23.93 -2.04 20.72
CA GLY A 358 -23.40 -3.38 20.49
C GLY A 358 -23.51 -3.86 19.05
N SER A 359 -23.99 -3.06 18.11
CA SER A 359 -23.95 -3.40 16.69
C SER A 359 -22.52 -3.33 16.12
N VAL A 360 -22.25 -4.11 15.08
CA VAL A 360 -20.94 -4.18 14.42
C VAL A 360 -20.66 -2.88 13.69
N ALA A 361 -19.49 -2.27 13.95
CA ALA A 361 -19.00 -1.11 13.23
C ALA A 361 -17.97 -1.51 12.15
N ASP A 362 -17.85 -0.66 11.12
CA ASP A 362 -16.81 -0.83 10.10
C ASP A 362 -15.40 -0.59 10.68
N ASN A 363 -14.42 -1.36 10.14
CA ASN A 363 -13.03 -1.36 10.61
C ASN A 363 -12.06 -1.05 9.47
#